data_e5479c99d7de628444037cc49c78ecae
#
_entry.id   e5479c99d7de628444037cc49c78ecae
#
_cell.length_a   1.000
_cell.length_b   1.000
_cell.length_c   1.000
_cell.angle_alpha   90.00
_cell.angle_beta   90.00
_cell.angle_gamma   90.00
#
_symmetry.space_group_name_H-M   'P 1'
#
loop_
_entity.id
_entity.type
_entity.pdbx_description
1 polymer ?
#
loop_
_entity_poly.entity_id
_entity_poly.type
_entity_poly.pdbx_seq_one_letter_code
_entity_poly.pdbx_strand_id
1 'polypeptide(L)'
;MLRTAYVNGRYVPGHLAMIHIEDRGYQFSDGVYEVCEVRDGCIIDERRHMARLARSLDELRIARPMPANSLSVVMHECLRRNRVRDGIVYLQITRGVALRDHAFPPTDTRPSVVVTARSMNFAENERIAAEGIAVITLPDNRWERVDIKSVSLLPNVLAKQAAREQGAREAWFVDREGYVTEGSSTNAWIVSREGRVITRRAERGILRGITREVLVGVLAAEGLELEERSFTAEEAYGAREAFVTSASQLVLPVVRIDDRPVGNGAPGSIATALRAKFHEHAERS
;
A
#
# COMPACT_ATOMS: atom_id res chain seq x y z
N MET A 1 19.69 14.13 -11.23
CA MET A 1 19.84 13.00 -12.17
C MET A 1 18.49 12.71 -12.81
N LEU A 2 18.40 12.61 -14.13
CA LEU A 2 17.15 12.28 -14.83
C LEU A 2 16.80 10.81 -14.53
N ARG A 3 15.60 10.56 -13.95
CA ARG A 3 15.13 9.20 -13.63
C ARG A 3 14.79 8.47 -14.92
N THR A 4 15.08 7.18 -14.97
CA THR A 4 14.64 6.29 -16.05
C THR A 4 13.33 5.61 -15.65
N ALA A 5 12.36 5.59 -16.57
CA ALA A 5 11.13 4.83 -16.46
C ALA A 5 11.11 3.71 -17.52
N TYR A 6 10.43 2.60 -17.23
CA TYR A 6 10.03 1.64 -18.25
C TYR A 6 8.59 1.96 -18.66
N VAL A 7 8.38 2.07 -19.98
CA VAL A 7 7.05 2.31 -20.56
C VAL A 7 6.91 1.41 -21.79
N ASN A 8 5.97 0.47 -21.74
CA ASN A 8 5.55 -0.34 -22.89
C ASN A 8 6.72 -0.94 -23.72
N GLY A 9 7.68 -1.59 -23.06
CA GLY A 9 8.81 -2.25 -23.72
C GLY A 9 10.08 -1.42 -23.83
N ARG A 10 10.10 -0.15 -23.37
CA ARG A 10 11.24 0.76 -23.50
C ARG A 10 11.64 1.38 -22.18
N TYR A 11 12.95 1.49 -21.94
CA TYR A 11 13.50 2.31 -20.87
C TYR A 11 13.79 3.70 -21.41
N VAL A 12 13.08 4.70 -20.89
CA VAL A 12 13.14 6.09 -21.34
C VAL A 12 13.47 7.04 -20.19
N PRO A 13 14.11 8.18 -20.45
CA PRO A 13 14.21 9.25 -19.46
C PRO A 13 12.84 9.68 -18.97
N GLY A 14 12.69 9.95 -17.65
CA GLY A 14 11.39 10.21 -17.04
C GLY A 14 10.61 11.38 -17.67
N HIS A 15 11.29 12.40 -18.19
CA HIS A 15 10.65 13.52 -18.88
C HIS A 15 10.12 13.17 -20.28
N LEU A 16 10.50 12.02 -20.83
CA LEU A 16 10.00 11.47 -22.11
C LEU A 16 9.06 10.27 -21.87
N ALA A 17 8.81 9.90 -20.61
CA ALA A 17 7.89 8.83 -20.28
C ALA A 17 6.44 9.28 -20.44
N MET A 18 5.77 8.83 -21.48
CA MET A 18 4.42 9.25 -21.85
C MET A 18 3.51 8.05 -22.04
N ILE A 19 2.25 8.22 -21.69
CA ILE A 19 1.15 7.29 -21.95
C ILE A 19 0.20 7.98 -22.94
N HIS A 20 -0.40 7.18 -23.80
CA HIS A 20 -1.35 7.68 -24.79
C HIS A 20 -2.60 8.26 -24.11
N ILE A 21 -3.16 9.35 -24.66
CA ILE A 21 -4.35 10.03 -24.09
C ILE A 21 -5.59 9.13 -24.06
N GLU A 22 -5.66 8.09 -24.88
CA GLU A 22 -6.73 7.09 -24.91
C GLU A 22 -6.39 5.83 -24.07
N ASP A 23 -5.35 5.91 -23.21
CA ASP A 23 -5.12 4.82 -22.25
C ASP A 23 -6.28 4.75 -21.27
N ARG A 24 -6.85 3.56 -21.09
CA ARG A 24 -8.03 3.35 -20.25
C ARG A 24 -7.74 3.58 -18.76
N GLY A 25 -6.50 3.38 -18.32
CA GLY A 25 -6.09 3.74 -16.96
C GLY A 25 -6.19 5.24 -16.71
N TYR A 26 -5.81 6.07 -17.70
CA TYR A 26 -5.96 7.51 -17.65
C TYR A 26 -7.42 7.97 -17.72
N GLN A 27 -8.24 7.34 -18.59
CA GLN A 27 -9.61 7.78 -18.82
C GLN A 27 -10.63 7.25 -17.80
N PHE A 28 -10.43 6.02 -17.29
CA PHE A 28 -11.42 5.28 -16.49
C PHE A 28 -10.86 4.70 -15.19
N SER A 29 -9.60 4.92 -14.88
CA SER A 29 -8.91 4.21 -13.80
C SER A 29 -8.90 2.69 -14.00
N ASP A 30 -8.98 2.21 -15.26
CA ASP A 30 -9.04 0.80 -15.63
C ASP A 30 -7.63 0.19 -15.61
N GLY A 31 -7.13 -0.04 -14.40
CA GLY A 31 -5.78 -0.53 -14.17
C GLY A 31 -5.49 -0.84 -12.71
N VAL A 32 -4.36 -1.49 -12.49
CA VAL A 32 -3.87 -1.94 -11.18
C VAL A 32 -2.42 -1.49 -10.97
N TYR A 33 -1.96 -1.49 -9.72
CA TYR A 33 -0.59 -1.11 -9.40
C TYR A 33 -0.03 -1.91 -8.24
N GLU A 34 1.30 -1.94 -8.15
CA GLU A 34 2.05 -2.43 -7.00
C GLU A 34 3.13 -1.44 -6.58
N VAL A 35 3.45 -1.47 -5.30
CA VAL A 35 4.57 -0.74 -4.71
C VAL A 35 5.33 -1.71 -3.82
N CYS A 36 6.59 -1.96 -4.13
CA CYS A 36 7.45 -2.80 -3.31
C CYS A 36 8.55 -1.93 -2.67
N GLU A 37 8.86 -2.21 -1.40
CA GLU A 37 10.06 -1.68 -0.77
C GLU A 37 11.30 -2.26 -1.44
N VAL A 38 12.34 -1.45 -1.50
CA VAL A 38 13.68 -1.88 -1.92
C VAL A 38 14.64 -1.59 -0.79
N ARG A 39 15.35 -2.60 -0.32
CA ARG A 39 16.33 -2.50 0.76
C ARG A 39 17.63 -3.18 0.36
N ASP A 40 18.76 -2.48 0.45
CA ASP A 40 20.08 -2.96 0.03
C ASP A 40 20.15 -3.47 -1.41
N GLY A 41 19.28 -2.95 -2.30
CA GLY A 41 19.18 -3.37 -3.69
C GLY A 41 18.27 -4.55 -3.94
N CYS A 42 17.71 -5.20 -2.90
CA CYS A 42 16.75 -6.28 -3.00
C CYS A 42 15.31 -5.75 -2.94
N ILE A 43 14.40 -6.34 -3.69
CA ILE A 43 12.97 -6.09 -3.59
C ILE A 43 12.42 -6.93 -2.42
N ILE A 44 11.68 -6.29 -1.53
CA ILE A 44 11.09 -6.95 -0.37
C ILE A 44 9.74 -7.55 -0.74
N ASP A 45 9.53 -8.83 -0.41
CA ASP A 45 8.30 -9.60 -0.64
C ASP A 45 7.79 -9.59 -2.10
N GLU A 46 8.71 -9.55 -3.07
CA GLU A 46 8.37 -9.47 -4.50
C GLU A 46 7.38 -10.57 -4.92
N ARG A 47 7.60 -11.81 -4.51
CA ARG A 47 6.71 -12.93 -4.85
C ARG A 47 5.27 -12.70 -4.39
N ARG A 48 5.07 -12.19 -3.17
CA ARG A 48 3.74 -11.85 -2.64
C ARG A 48 3.11 -10.69 -3.39
N HIS A 49 3.88 -9.65 -3.71
CA HIS A 49 3.44 -8.52 -4.53
C HIS A 49 3.00 -8.97 -5.93
N MET A 50 3.76 -9.83 -6.60
CA MET A 50 3.41 -10.35 -7.92
C MET A 50 2.17 -11.26 -7.87
N ALA A 51 1.98 -12.03 -6.81
CA ALA A 51 0.76 -12.83 -6.63
C ALA A 51 -0.47 -11.92 -6.45
N ARG A 52 -0.37 -10.83 -5.68
CA ARG A 52 -1.46 -9.86 -5.52
C ARG A 52 -1.74 -9.10 -6.81
N LEU A 53 -0.70 -8.72 -7.56
CA LEU A 53 -0.85 -8.13 -8.89
C LEU A 53 -1.64 -9.05 -9.83
N ALA A 54 -1.25 -10.33 -9.89
CA ALA A 54 -1.92 -11.33 -10.72
C ALA A 54 -3.41 -11.45 -10.36
N ARG A 55 -3.73 -11.56 -9.06
CA ARG A 55 -5.11 -11.56 -8.57
C ARG A 55 -5.86 -10.28 -8.99
N SER A 56 -5.26 -9.10 -8.82
CA SER A 56 -5.91 -7.83 -9.18
C SER A 56 -6.18 -7.72 -10.68
N LEU A 57 -5.27 -8.19 -11.52
CA LEU A 57 -5.47 -8.28 -12.98
C LEU A 57 -6.61 -9.22 -13.33
N ASP A 58 -6.66 -10.41 -12.72
CA ASP A 58 -7.69 -11.42 -12.96
C ASP A 58 -9.09 -10.89 -12.55
N GLU A 59 -9.21 -10.22 -11.40
CA GLU A 59 -10.46 -9.60 -10.93
C GLU A 59 -11.00 -8.52 -11.90
N LEU A 60 -10.11 -7.74 -12.51
CA LEU A 60 -10.49 -6.74 -13.52
C LEU A 60 -10.52 -7.33 -14.94
N ARG A 61 -10.20 -8.59 -15.12
CA ARG A 61 -10.11 -9.25 -16.43
C ARG A 61 -9.16 -8.49 -17.37
N ILE A 62 -8.02 -8.01 -16.85
CA ILE A 62 -6.94 -7.41 -17.63
C ILE A 62 -5.94 -8.50 -17.98
N ALA A 63 -5.60 -8.63 -19.26
CA ALA A 63 -4.62 -9.61 -19.72
C ALA A 63 -3.24 -9.33 -19.09
N ARG A 64 -2.50 -10.39 -18.78
CA ARG A 64 -1.12 -10.23 -18.30
C ARG A 64 -0.23 -9.75 -19.44
N PRO A 65 0.49 -8.62 -19.30
CA PRO A 65 1.29 -8.06 -20.40
C PRO A 65 2.50 -8.92 -20.74
N MET A 66 3.01 -9.67 -19.78
CA MET A 66 4.17 -10.55 -19.88
C MET A 66 4.21 -11.54 -18.70
N PRO A 67 5.03 -12.62 -18.77
CA PRO A 67 5.27 -13.51 -17.64
C PRO A 67 5.80 -12.77 -16.40
N ALA A 68 5.48 -13.26 -15.20
CA ALA A 68 5.90 -12.65 -13.93
C ALA A 68 7.42 -12.49 -13.83
N ASN A 69 8.20 -13.48 -14.26
CA ASN A 69 9.67 -13.40 -14.29
C ASN A 69 10.19 -12.27 -15.18
N SER A 70 9.48 -11.97 -16.29
CA SER A 70 9.86 -10.85 -17.17
C SER A 70 9.56 -9.50 -16.49
N LEU A 71 8.45 -9.39 -15.75
CA LEU A 71 8.16 -8.20 -14.95
C LEU A 71 9.21 -7.99 -13.85
N SER A 72 9.64 -9.06 -13.17
CA SER A 72 10.74 -9.04 -12.20
C SER A 72 12.02 -8.46 -12.83
N VAL A 73 12.45 -8.98 -13.97
CA VAL A 73 13.61 -8.44 -14.69
C VAL A 73 13.45 -6.95 -15.01
N VAL A 74 12.26 -6.52 -15.43
CA VAL A 74 11.99 -5.10 -15.72
C VAL A 74 12.11 -4.25 -14.46
N MET A 75 11.59 -4.71 -13.32
CA MET A 75 11.68 -3.98 -12.04
C MET A 75 13.14 -3.84 -11.58
N HIS A 76 13.89 -4.93 -11.58
CA HIS A 76 15.32 -4.93 -11.21
C HIS A 76 16.16 -4.03 -12.14
N GLU A 77 15.89 -4.06 -13.45
CA GLU A 77 16.58 -3.18 -14.40
C GLU A 77 16.22 -1.69 -14.18
N CYS A 78 14.97 -1.38 -13.79
CA CYS A 78 14.60 -0.03 -13.38
C CYS A 78 15.38 0.41 -12.14
N LEU A 79 15.54 -0.46 -11.13
CA LEU A 79 16.33 -0.18 -9.93
C LEU A 79 17.80 0.09 -10.31
N ARG A 80 18.40 -0.79 -11.12
CA ARG A 80 19.79 -0.70 -11.57
C ARG A 80 20.05 0.62 -12.31
N ARG A 81 19.20 0.99 -13.28
CA ARG A 81 19.33 2.23 -14.08
C ARG A 81 19.20 3.48 -13.24
N ASN A 82 18.36 3.44 -12.20
CA ASN A 82 18.16 4.55 -11.29
C ASN A 82 19.10 4.55 -10.08
N ARG A 83 19.97 3.52 -9.95
CA ARG A 83 20.88 3.32 -8.82
C ARG A 83 20.16 3.34 -7.46
N VAL A 84 18.97 2.76 -7.41
CA VAL A 84 18.18 2.66 -6.18
C VAL A 84 18.65 1.44 -5.41
N ARG A 85 19.22 1.66 -4.24
CA ARG A 85 19.54 0.62 -3.27
C ARG A 85 18.51 0.57 -2.15
N ASP A 86 18.05 1.75 -1.72
CA ASP A 86 17.07 1.95 -0.67
C ASP A 86 15.96 2.84 -1.23
N GLY A 87 14.73 2.34 -1.23
CA GLY A 87 13.62 3.07 -1.82
C GLY A 87 12.40 2.25 -2.14
N ILE A 88 11.78 2.55 -3.26
CA ILE A 88 10.61 1.81 -3.76
C ILE A 88 10.70 1.62 -5.27
N VAL A 89 10.12 0.52 -5.74
CA VAL A 89 9.74 0.30 -7.13
C VAL A 89 8.21 0.32 -7.23
N TYR A 90 7.71 1.06 -8.20
CA TYR A 90 6.30 1.20 -8.54
C TYR A 90 6.04 0.55 -9.89
N LEU A 91 5.02 -0.30 -9.99
CA LEU A 91 4.55 -0.93 -11.21
C LEU A 91 3.07 -0.64 -11.39
N GLN A 92 2.67 -0.19 -12.59
CA GLN A 92 1.28 0.01 -12.98
C GLN A 92 1.00 -0.71 -14.29
N ILE A 93 -0.15 -1.39 -14.36
CA ILE A 93 -0.65 -2.05 -15.56
C ILE A 93 -2.09 -1.56 -15.78
N THR A 94 -2.36 -1.02 -16.98
CA THR A 94 -3.71 -0.65 -17.39
C THR A 94 -4.21 -1.62 -18.45
N ARG A 95 -5.52 -1.59 -18.76
CA ARG A 95 -6.08 -2.35 -19.87
C ARG A 95 -5.50 -1.95 -21.23
N GLY A 96 -4.84 -0.79 -21.34
CA GLY A 96 -4.19 -0.31 -22.56
C GLY A 96 -5.00 0.76 -23.28
N VAL A 97 -4.61 0.99 -24.54
CA VAL A 97 -5.13 2.06 -25.40
C VAL A 97 -6.27 1.56 -26.26
N ALA A 98 -7.41 2.23 -26.18
CA ALA A 98 -8.58 1.94 -27.02
C ALA A 98 -9.44 3.21 -27.15
N LEU A 99 -10.24 3.29 -28.21
CA LEU A 99 -11.24 4.34 -28.36
C LEU A 99 -12.14 4.41 -27.13
N ARG A 100 -12.49 5.62 -26.71
CA ARG A 100 -13.23 5.86 -25.48
C ARG A 100 -14.62 5.25 -25.53
N ASP A 101 -14.80 4.13 -24.85
CA ASP A 101 -16.08 3.47 -24.58
C ASP A 101 -16.04 2.88 -23.17
N HIS A 102 -17.20 2.77 -22.49
CA HIS A 102 -17.29 2.14 -21.17
C HIS A 102 -17.16 0.62 -21.26
N ALA A 103 -17.63 0.01 -22.35
CA ALA A 103 -17.44 -1.42 -22.58
C ALA A 103 -15.96 -1.78 -22.71
N PHE A 104 -15.64 -3.05 -22.45
CA PHE A 104 -14.26 -3.50 -22.67
C PHE A 104 -13.91 -3.46 -24.16
N PRO A 105 -12.66 -3.05 -24.48
CA PRO A 105 -12.18 -3.08 -25.85
C PRO A 105 -11.98 -4.52 -26.33
N PRO A 106 -11.65 -4.72 -27.62
CA PRO A 106 -11.31 -6.04 -28.17
C PRO A 106 -10.28 -6.77 -27.31
N THR A 107 -10.37 -8.09 -27.26
CA THR A 107 -9.54 -8.95 -26.38
C THR A 107 -8.04 -8.96 -26.73
N ASP A 108 -7.67 -8.50 -27.91
CA ASP A 108 -6.30 -8.33 -28.39
C ASP A 108 -5.68 -6.97 -28.00
N THR A 109 -6.44 -6.11 -27.30
CA THR A 109 -5.92 -4.85 -26.75
C THR A 109 -4.76 -5.14 -25.81
N ARG A 110 -3.59 -4.57 -26.11
CA ARG A 110 -2.37 -4.77 -25.32
C ARG A 110 -2.40 -3.91 -24.07
N PRO A 111 -2.24 -4.49 -22.87
CA PRO A 111 -2.09 -3.73 -21.65
C PRO A 111 -0.89 -2.76 -21.72
N SER A 112 -1.03 -1.57 -21.14
CA SER A 112 0.10 -0.66 -20.93
C SER A 112 0.79 -0.99 -19.62
N VAL A 113 2.13 -0.93 -19.63
CA VAL A 113 2.98 -1.23 -18.48
C VAL A 113 3.90 -0.06 -18.20
N VAL A 114 3.87 0.45 -16.97
CA VAL A 114 4.80 1.48 -16.50
C VAL A 114 5.50 0.98 -15.24
N VAL A 115 6.85 1.08 -15.22
CA VAL A 115 7.64 0.82 -14.02
C VAL A 115 8.53 2.03 -13.74
N THR A 116 8.52 2.47 -12.48
CA THR A 116 9.40 3.54 -12.00
C THR A 116 10.07 3.13 -10.70
N ALA A 117 11.25 3.70 -10.42
CA ALA A 117 11.96 3.48 -9.17
C ALA A 117 12.47 4.79 -8.62
N ARG A 118 12.46 4.93 -7.28
CA ARG A 118 13.01 6.11 -6.60
C ARG A 118 13.61 5.74 -5.25
N SER A 119 14.70 6.41 -4.90
CA SER A 119 15.28 6.31 -3.56
C SER A 119 14.37 6.95 -2.51
N MET A 120 14.40 6.41 -1.30
CA MET A 120 13.75 6.96 -0.12
C MET A 120 14.77 7.17 1.00
N ASN A 121 14.51 8.15 1.85
CA ASN A 121 15.28 8.35 3.07
C ASN A 121 14.66 7.54 4.21
N PHE A 122 15.16 6.33 4.44
CA PHE A 122 14.65 5.49 5.52
C PHE A 122 14.98 6.03 6.92
N ALA A 123 16.05 6.81 7.09
CA ALA A 123 16.32 7.46 8.37
C ALA A 123 15.19 8.44 8.77
N GLU A 124 14.59 9.12 7.80
CA GLU A 124 13.41 9.95 8.04
C GLU A 124 12.17 9.10 8.41
N ASN A 125 11.98 7.94 7.77
CA ASN A 125 10.92 7.01 8.15
C ASN A 125 11.10 6.47 9.58
N GLU A 126 12.35 6.18 9.99
CA GLU A 126 12.64 5.76 11.36
C GLU A 126 12.37 6.88 12.38
N ARG A 127 12.77 8.13 12.06
CA ARG A 127 12.45 9.29 12.89
C ARG A 127 10.93 9.45 13.08
N ILE A 128 10.16 9.36 11.98
CA ILE A 128 8.70 9.45 12.04
C ILE A 128 8.10 8.30 12.87
N ALA A 129 8.64 7.09 12.72
CA ALA A 129 8.17 5.95 13.51
C ALA A 129 8.49 6.09 15.00
N ALA A 130 9.62 6.68 15.34
CA ALA A 130 10.02 6.98 16.73
C ALA A 130 9.17 8.09 17.38
N GLU A 131 8.63 9.00 16.58
CA GLU A 131 7.70 10.05 17.04
C GLU A 131 6.24 9.58 17.05
N GLY A 132 5.91 8.63 16.16
CA GLY A 132 4.53 8.24 15.86
C GLY A 132 3.78 9.27 15.01
N ILE A 133 2.59 8.91 14.57
CA ILE A 133 1.76 9.77 13.71
C ILE A 133 0.39 10.06 14.33
N ALA A 134 -0.21 11.18 13.89
CA ALA A 134 -1.62 11.42 14.06
C ALA A 134 -2.40 10.89 12.84
N VAL A 135 -3.59 10.38 13.08
CA VAL A 135 -4.58 10.03 12.08
C VAL A 135 -5.90 10.76 12.34
N ILE A 136 -6.72 10.95 11.31
CA ILE A 136 -8.09 11.41 11.45
C ILE A 136 -9.04 10.31 10.97
N THR A 137 -10.28 10.32 11.42
CA THR A 137 -11.33 9.44 10.91
C THR A 137 -12.17 10.15 9.86
N LEU A 138 -12.55 9.45 8.79
CA LEU A 138 -13.39 9.94 7.72
C LEU A 138 -14.37 8.85 7.27
N PRO A 139 -15.57 9.20 6.79
CA PRO A 139 -16.48 8.22 6.20
C PRO A 139 -15.85 7.47 5.03
N ASP A 140 -16.05 6.15 4.97
CA ASP A 140 -15.59 5.35 3.83
C ASP A 140 -16.53 5.56 2.64
N ASN A 141 -16.07 6.35 1.69
CA ASN A 141 -16.76 6.67 0.45
C ASN A 141 -16.11 6.02 -0.78
N ARG A 142 -15.25 5.03 -0.56
CA ARG A 142 -14.64 4.25 -1.63
C ARG A 142 -15.64 3.27 -2.24
N TRP A 143 -15.29 2.72 -3.40
CA TRP A 143 -16.06 1.63 -3.97
C TRP A 143 -15.92 0.34 -3.15
N GLU A 144 -16.85 -0.61 -3.33
CA GLU A 144 -16.88 -1.84 -2.52
C GLU A 144 -15.75 -2.84 -2.80
N ARG A 145 -15.07 -2.71 -3.95
CA ARG A 145 -14.00 -3.61 -4.39
C ARG A 145 -12.59 -3.06 -4.09
N VAL A 146 -12.41 -2.50 -2.90
CA VAL A 146 -11.09 -2.03 -2.41
C VAL A 146 -10.08 -3.15 -2.18
N ASP A 147 -10.54 -4.41 -2.19
CA ASP A 147 -9.69 -5.61 -2.20
C ASP A 147 -8.84 -5.73 -3.48
N ILE A 148 -9.24 -5.07 -4.57
CA ILE A 148 -8.48 -4.96 -5.81
C ILE A 148 -7.55 -3.74 -5.70
N LYS A 149 -6.25 -3.95 -5.93
CA LYS A 149 -5.29 -2.84 -5.90
C LYS A 149 -5.33 -2.03 -7.19
N SER A 150 -6.50 -1.39 -7.43
CA SER A 150 -6.77 -0.57 -8.61
C SER A 150 -6.23 0.84 -8.48
N VAL A 151 -6.07 1.54 -9.60
CA VAL A 151 -5.68 2.97 -9.64
C VAL A 151 -6.86 3.93 -9.38
N SER A 152 -8.03 3.44 -8.98
CA SER A 152 -9.20 4.22 -8.57
C SER A 152 -9.00 4.82 -7.17
N LEU A 153 -8.11 5.79 -7.05
CA LEU A 153 -7.62 6.29 -5.76
C LEU A 153 -8.13 7.68 -5.40
N LEU A 154 -9.12 8.23 -6.11
CA LEU A 154 -9.58 9.61 -5.83
C LEU A 154 -10.10 9.79 -4.38
N PRO A 155 -10.93 8.89 -3.81
CA PRO A 155 -11.31 8.98 -2.40
C PRO A 155 -10.12 8.95 -1.45
N ASN A 156 -9.14 8.09 -1.73
CA ASN A 156 -7.90 7.98 -0.95
C ASN A 156 -7.06 9.26 -1.00
N VAL A 157 -6.96 9.90 -2.18
CA VAL A 157 -6.25 11.17 -2.37
C VAL A 157 -6.92 12.28 -1.56
N LEU A 158 -8.26 12.39 -1.63
CA LEU A 158 -9.03 13.39 -0.88
C LEU A 158 -8.90 13.18 0.62
N ALA A 159 -8.99 11.94 1.09
CA ALA A 159 -8.81 11.60 2.50
C ALA A 159 -7.40 11.93 2.99
N LYS A 160 -6.37 11.63 2.19
CA LYS A 160 -4.97 11.97 2.51
C LYS A 160 -4.75 13.49 2.59
N GLN A 161 -5.38 14.23 1.69
CA GLN A 161 -5.32 15.69 1.69
C GLN A 161 -6.02 16.27 2.93
N ALA A 162 -7.22 15.80 3.26
CA ALA A 162 -7.94 16.21 4.47
C ALA A 162 -7.15 15.95 5.76
N ALA A 163 -6.49 14.78 5.85
CA ALA A 163 -5.60 14.48 6.98
C ALA A 163 -4.46 15.50 7.09
N ARG A 164 -3.81 15.82 5.96
CA ARG A 164 -2.71 16.78 5.92
C ARG A 164 -3.14 18.19 6.34
N GLU A 165 -4.31 18.63 5.91
CA GLU A 165 -4.90 19.94 6.26
C GLU A 165 -5.18 20.06 7.76
N GLN A 166 -5.45 18.93 8.44
CA GLN A 166 -5.65 18.83 9.89
C GLN A 166 -4.37 18.47 10.68
N GLY A 167 -3.19 18.54 10.04
CA GLY A 167 -1.92 18.23 10.69
C GLY A 167 -1.73 16.74 11.03
N ALA A 168 -2.53 15.87 10.40
CA ALA A 168 -2.38 14.42 10.52
C ALA A 168 -1.61 13.82 9.31
N ARG A 169 -1.05 12.63 9.49
CA ARG A 169 -0.27 11.97 8.43
C ARG A 169 -1.09 10.94 7.65
N GLU A 170 -2.15 10.42 8.22
CA GLU A 170 -3.01 9.41 7.62
C GLU A 170 -4.48 9.68 7.97
N ALA A 171 -5.39 9.14 7.15
CA ALA A 171 -6.82 9.10 7.45
C ALA A 171 -7.27 7.64 7.54
N TRP A 172 -8.05 7.31 8.55
CA TRP A 172 -8.75 6.05 8.67
C TRP A 172 -10.17 6.18 8.15
N PHE A 173 -10.55 5.29 7.28
CA PHE A 173 -11.93 5.20 6.80
C PHE A 173 -12.80 4.44 7.80
N VAL A 174 -14.01 4.95 8.01
CA VAL A 174 -15.03 4.37 8.90
C VAL A 174 -16.27 4.06 8.06
N ASP A 175 -16.73 2.80 8.09
CA ASP A 175 -17.93 2.38 7.38
C ASP A 175 -19.21 2.90 8.03
N ARG A 176 -20.38 2.62 7.43
CA ARG A 176 -21.67 3.10 7.89
C ARG A 176 -22.11 2.53 9.24
N GLU A 177 -21.53 1.39 9.61
CA GLU A 177 -21.75 0.72 10.89
C GLU A 177 -20.82 1.25 12.00
N GLY A 178 -19.91 2.19 11.68
CA GLY A 178 -18.97 2.79 12.64
C GLY A 178 -17.67 2.01 12.81
N TYR A 179 -17.40 1.00 11.98
CA TYR A 179 -16.17 0.24 12.05
C TYR A 179 -15.08 0.86 11.18
N VAL A 180 -13.86 0.88 11.70
CA VAL A 180 -12.68 1.24 10.93
C VAL A 180 -12.43 0.17 9.86
N THR A 181 -12.30 0.59 8.62
CA THR A 181 -11.96 -0.30 7.52
C THR A 181 -10.44 -0.38 7.35
N GLU A 182 -9.82 0.65 6.84
CA GLU A 182 -8.37 0.77 6.68
C GLU A 182 -7.98 2.26 6.53
N GLY A 183 -6.68 2.53 6.41
CA GLY A 183 -6.20 3.88 6.12
C GLY A 183 -6.28 4.25 4.63
N SER A 184 -6.03 5.52 4.30
CA SER A 184 -6.04 5.99 2.91
C SER A 184 -4.97 5.30 2.05
N SER A 185 -3.93 4.76 2.66
CA SER A 185 -2.86 4.00 1.98
C SER A 185 -2.27 2.87 2.84
N THR A 186 -2.94 2.50 3.93
CA THR A 186 -2.42 1.60 4.97
C THR A 186 -3.52 0.68 5.49
N ASN A 187 -3.15 -0.46 6.11
CA ASN A 187 -4.09 -1.19 6.95
C ASN A 187 -4.03 -0.67 8.39
N ALA A 188 -5.15 -0.69 9.10
CA ALA A 188 -5.30 -0.19 10.46
C ALA A 188 -5.26 -1.33 11.49
N TRP A 189 -4.63 -1.06 12.63
CA TRP A 189 -4.43 -2.00 13.72
C TRP A 189 -4.57 -1.29 15.06
N ILE A 190 -5.09 -2.01 16.06
CA ILE A 190 -5.09 -1.58 17.45
C ILE A 190 -4.55 -2.70 18.35
N VAL A 191 -4.09 -2.34 19.53
CA VAL A 191 -3.75 -3.27 20.60
C VAL A 191 -4.69 -3.00 21.77
N SER A 192 -5.44 -4.01 22.19
CA SER A 192 -6.35 -3.92 23.31
C SER A 192 -5.60 -3.66 24.63
N ARG A 193 -6.31 -3.32 25.69
CA ARG A 193 -5.72 -3.16 27.03
C ARG A 193 -5.11 -4.45 27.57
N GLU A 194 -5.67 -5.60 27.17
CA GLU A 194 -5.19 -6.94 27.50
C GLU A 194 -3.97 -7.36 26.67
N GLY A 195 -3.57 -6.58 25.65
CA GLY A 195 -2.40 -6.84 24.83
C GLY A 195 -2.68 -7.63 23.54
N ARG A 196 -3.95 -7.90 23.20
CA ARG A 196 -4.33 -8.53 21.93
C ARG A 196 -4.19 -7.56 20.76
N VAL A 197 -3.56 -8.00 19.69
CA VAL A 197 -3.44 -7.22 18.45
C VAL A 197 -4.68 -7.48 17.59
N ILE A 198 -5.39 -6.42 17.21
CA ILE A 198 -6.67 -6.50 16.50
C ILE A 198 -6.55 -5.79 15.17
N THR A 199 -7.02 -6.42 14.10
CA THR A 199 -7.12 -5.81 12.75
C THR A 199 -8.32 -6.40 12.02
N ARG A 200 -8.90 -5.61 11.12
CA ARG A 200 -10.02 -6.09 10.29
C ARG A 200 -9.56 -7.27 9.43
N ARG A 201 -10.42 -8.30 9.32
CA ARG A 201 -10.18 -9.45 8.45
C ARG A 201 -10.04 -9.00 6.99
N ALA A 202 -9.03 -9.54 6.29
CA ALA A 202 -8.72 -9.17 4.91
C ALA A 202 -9.69 -9.85 3.92
N GLU A 203 -10.91 -9.34 3.89
CA GLU A 203 -11.98 -9.69 2.95
C GLU A 203 -12.18 -8.58 1.91
N ARG A 204 -13.40 -8.44 1.34
CA ARG A 204 -13.68 -7.43 0.31
C ARG A 204 -13.59 -5.98 0.78
N GLY A 205 -13.80 -5.70 2.05
CA GLY A 205 -13.86 -4.35 2.63
C GLY A 205 -12.52 -3.66 2.86
N ILE A 206 -11.39 -4.36 2.70
CA ILE A 206 -10.04 -3.80 2.81
C ILE A 206 -9.08 -4.45 1.83
N LEU A 207 -7.98 -3.77 1.53
CA LEU A 207 -6.89 -4.37 0.77
C LEU A 207 -6.13 -5.39 1.63
N ARG A 208 -5.87 -6.57 1.09
CA ARG A 208 -4.93 -7.53 1.68
C ARG A 208 -3.49 -6.99 1.52
N GLY A 209 -3.04 -6.22 2.52
CA GLY A 209 -1.69 -5.64 2.53
C GLY A 209 -0.60 -6.72 2.65
N ILE A 210 0.47 -6.61 1.85
CA ILE A 210 1.59 -7.56 1.94
C ILE A 210 2.31 -7.40 3.29
N THR A 211 2.58 -6.16 3.72
CA THR A 211 3.14 -5.89 5.05
C THR A 211 2.24 -6.45 6.16
N ARG A 212 0.90 -6.34 6.01
CA ARG A 212 -0.05 -6.97 6.94
C ARG A 212 0.09 -8.50 6.96
N GLU A 213 0.22 -9.14 5.81
CA GLU A 213 0.37 -10.59 5.68
C GLU A 213 1.66 -11.09 6.36
N VAL A 214 2.78 -10.42 6.11
CA VAL A 214 4.05 -10.73 6.79
C VAL A 214 3.93 -10.53 8.30
N LEU A 215 3.29 -9.45 8.73
CA LEU A 215 3.14 -9.12 10.15
C LEU A 215 2.31 -10.17 10.91
N VAL A 216 1.33 -10.80 10.29
CA VAL A 216 0.61 -11.95 10.88
C VAL A 216 1.57 -13.08 11.22
N GLY A 217 2.53 -13.35 10.35
CA GLY A 217 3.59 -14.34 10.62
C GLY A 217 4.53 -13.90 11.76
N VAL A 218 4.89 -12.61 11.80
CA VAL A 218 5.72 -12.06 12.90
C VAL A 218 5.00 -12.19 14.24
N LEU A 219 3.71 -11.83 14.31
CA LEU A 219 2.89 -11.95 15.53
C LEU A 219 2.87 -13.37 16.05
N ALA A 220 2.67 -14.35 15.18
CA ALA A 220 2.68 -15.77 15.55
C ALA A 220 4.05 -16.22 16.08
N ALA A 221 5.15 -15.79 15.44
CA ALA A 221 6.50 -16.12 15.87
C ALA A 221 6.87 -15.51 17.25
N GLU A 222 6.33 -14.31 17.54
CA GLU A 222 6.53 -13.62 18.81
C GLU A 222 5.55 -14.05 19.92
N GLY A 223 4.64 -14.99 19.64
CA GLY A 223 3.63 -15.44 20.59
C GLY A 223 2.61 -14.38 20.97
N LEU A 224 2.41 -13.36 20.11
CA LEU A 224 1.42 -12.32 20.31
C LEU A 224 0.05 -12.77 19.78
N GLU A 225 -0.99 -12.57 20.57
CA GLU A 225 -2.34 -12.95 20.22
C GLU A 225 -2.90 -11.99 19.14
N LEU A 226 -3.28 -12.54 17.99
CA LEU A 226 -3.95 -11.83 16.91
C LEU A 226 -5.44 -12.15 16.89
N GLU A 227 -6.26 -11.12 16.82
CA GLU A 227 -7.69 -11.22 16.62
C GLU A 227 -8.08 -10.51 15.31
N GLU A 228 -8.44 -11.29 14.29
CA GLU A 228 -8.91 -10.73 13.02
C GLU A 228 -10.41 -10.46 13.08
N ARG A 229 -10.78 -9.25 13.44
CA ARG A 229 -12.16 -8.74 13.47
C ARG A 229 -12.24 -7.24 13.19
N SER A 230 -13.44 -6.76 12.88
CA SER A 230 -13.70 -5.32 12.84
C SER A 230 -13.58 -4.71 14.25
N PHE A 231 -13.18 -3.45 14.32
CA PHE A 231 -13.16 -2.63 15.52
C PHE A 231 -13.70 -1.24 15.20
N THR A 232 -14.35 -0.61 16.17
CA THR A 232 -14.93 0.72 16.00
C THR A 232 -13.91 1.83 16.26
N ALA A 233 -14.22 3.06 15.81
CA ALA A 233 -13.42 4.23 16.16
C ALA A 233 -13.36 4.44 17.67
N GLU A 234 -14.47 4.22 18.41
CA GLU A 234 -14.49 4.32 19.88
C GLU A 234 -13.59 3.28 20.55
N GLU A 235 -13.54 2.05 20.01
CA GLU A 235 -12.62 1.02 20.50
C GLU A 235 -11.16 1.42 20.26
N ALA A 236 -10.88 2.05 19.11
CA ALA A 236 -9.55 2.56 18.77
C ALA A 236 -9.10 3.70 19.67
N TYR A 237 -10.02 4.61 20.06
CA TYR A 237 -9.70 5.67 21.04
C TYR A 237 -9.35 5.11 22.42
N GLY A 238 -9.96 3.99 22.82
CA GLY A 238 -9.69 3.32 24.09
C GLY A 238 -8.54 2.32 24.07
N ALA A 239 -7.91 2.11 22.91
CA ALA A 239 -6.84 1.13 22.72
C ALA A 239 -5.57 1.49 23.51
N ARG A 240 -4.81 0.48 23.89
CA ARG A 240 -3.48 0.64 24.50
C ARG A 240 -2.47 1.19 23.49
N GLU A 241 -2.48 0.67 22.27
CA GLU A 241 -1.65 1.10 21.14
C GLU A 241 -2.48 1.09 19.87
N ALA A 242 -2.08 1.89 18.89
CA ALA A 242 -2.57 1.80 17.53
C ALA A 242 -1.41 1.95 16.55
N PHE A 243 -1.54 1.37 15.36
CA PHE A 243 -0.54 1.50 14.31
C PHE A 243 -1.14 1.25 12.93
N VAL A 244 -0.40 1.62 11.91
CA VAL A 244 -0.74 1.33 10.51
C VAL A 244 0.38 0.54 9.84
N THR A 245 0.04 -0.17 8.76
CA THR A 245 1.02 -0.92 7.97
C THR A 245 0.92 -0.61 6.47
N SER A 246 2.07 -0.47 5.83
CA SER A 246 2.20 -0.32 4.36
C SER A 246 3.58 -0.72 3.88
N ALA A 247 3.73 -1.05 2.60
CA ALA A 247 5.00 -1.43 1.99
C ALA A 247 6.08 -0.33 2.05
N SER A 248 5.71 0.94 2.06
CA SER A 248 6.67 2.06 2.06
C SER A 248 7.05 2.58 3.43
N GLN A 249 6.29 2.23 4.49
CA GLN A 249 6.50 2.75 5.85
C GLN A 249 6.55 1.63 6.91
N LEU A 250 6.32 0.39 6.51
CA LEU A 250 6.26 -0.80 7.38
C LEU A 250 5.19 -0.64 8.47
N VAL A 251 5.56 -0.87 9.73
CA VAL A 251 4.73 -0.62 10.91
C VAL A 251 4.99 0.81 11.37
N LEU A 252 3.93 1.62 11.45
CA LEU A 252 4.03 3.02 11.85
C LEU A 252 3.08 3.29 13.03
N PRO A 253 3.61 3.58 14.23
CA PRO A 253 2.79 3.82 15.41
C PRO A 253 1.85 5.02 15.23
N VAL A 254 0.61 4.89 15.68
CA VAL A 254 -0.39 5.97 15.76
C VAL A 254 -0.50 6.41 17.21
N VAL A 255 -0.17 7.67 17.48
CA VAL A 255 -0.15 8.25 18.82
C VAL A 255 -1.35 9.14 19.11
N ARG A 256 -2.11 9.51 18.06
CA ARG A 256 -3.33 10.33 18.17
C ARG A 256 -4.32 9.94 17.06
N ILE A 257 -5.57 9.78 17.43
CA ILE A 257 -6.68 9.57 16.50
C ILE A 257 -7.66 10.72 16.71
N ASP A 258 -7.94 11.50 15.64
CA ASP A 258 -8.64 12.78 15.71
C ASP A 258 -7.98 13.68 16.77
N ASP A 259 -8.71 14.13 17.78
CA ASP A 259 -8.18 14.95 18.86
C ASP A 259 -7.80 14.15 20.14
N ARG A 260 -7.87 12.81 20.09
CA ARG A 260 -7.67 11.94 21.25
C ARG A 260 -6.32 11.25 21.19
N PRO A 261 -5.48 11.32 22.25
CA PRO A 261 -4.26 10.53 22.33
C PRO A 261 -4.59 9.03 22.41
N VAL A 262 -3.79 8.19 21.80
CA VAL A 262 -3.83 6.73 21.95
C VAL A 262 -2.91 6.34 23.09
N GLY A 263 -3.42 5.57 24.06
CA GLY A 263 -2.66 5.18 25.24
C GLY A 263 -2.12 6.39 26.00
N ASN A 264 -0.79 6.51 26.04
CA ASN A 264 -0.11 7.66 26.68
C ASN A 264 0.31 8.75 25.68
N GLY A 265 -0.09 8.68 24.43
CA GLY A 265 0.27 9.63 23.37
C GLY A 265 1.68 9.45 22.81
N ALA A 266 2.32 8.29 23.06
CA ALA A 266 3.63 7.93 22.55
C ALA A 266 3.59 6.58 21.81
N PRO A 267 4.58 6.28 20.92
CA PRO A 267 4.67 5.00 20.24
C PRO A 267 4.66 3.82 21.20
N GLY A 268 3.79 2.84 20.92
CA GLY A 268 3.66 1.68 21.77
C GLY A 268 4.78 0.66 21.56
N SER A 269 5.05 -0.14 22.60
CA SER A 269 6.13 -1.12 22.61
C SER A 269 5.91 -2.27 21.62
N ILE A 270 4.65 -2.69 21.42
CA ILE A 270 4.31 -3.77 20.48
C ILE A 270 4.54 -3.28 19.04
N ALA A 271 3.99 -2.12 18.67
CA ALA A 271 4.19 -1.56 17.34
C ALA A 271 5.69 -1.35 17.01
N THR A 272 6.46 -0.86 17.98
CA THR A 272 7.92 -0.66 17.83
C THR A 272 8.67 -1.97 17.65
N ALA A 273 8.35 -3.00 18.44
CA ALA A 273 8.97 -4.33 18.34
C ALA A 273 8.64 -5.00 17.00
N LEU A 274 7.38 -4.93 16.56
CA LEU A 274 6.95 -5.48 15.27
C LEU A 274 7.66 -4.81 14.09
N ARG A 275 7.87 -3.48 14.16
CA ARG A 275 8.66 -2.76 13.16
C ARG A 275 10.09 -3.27 13.09
N ALA A 276 10.74 -3.41 14.23
CA ALA A 276 12.14 -3.86 14.31
C ALA A 276 12.34 -5.26 13.71
N LYS A 277 11.36 -6.15 13.91
CA LYS A 277 11.41 -7.55 13.47
C LYS A 277 10.89 -7.81 12.07
N PHE A 278 10.26 -6.84 11.43
CA PHE A 278 9.60 -7.05 10.13
C PHE A 278 10.54 -7.66 9.08
N HIS A 279 11.75 -7.10 8.91
CA HIS A 279 12.69 -7.52 7.87
C HIS A 279 13.35 -8.90 8.14
N GLU A 280 13.24 -9.44 9.35
CA GLU A 280 13.68 -10.81 9.67
C GLU A 280 12.77 -11.87 9.05
N HIS A 281 11.50 -11.51 8.78
CA HIS A 281 10.46 -12.38 8.23
C HIS A 281 10.10 -12.07 6.77
N ALA A 282 10.49 -10.92 6.26
CA ALA A 282 10.25 -10.52 4.88
C ALA A 282 11.19 -11.25 3.91
N GLU A 283 10.67 -11.61 2.73
CA GLU A 283 11.47 -12.22 1.67
C GLU A 283 12.30 -11.15 0.96
N ARG A 284 13.54 -11.50 0.54
CA ARG A 284 14.43 -10.64 -0.26
C ARG A 284 14.70 -11.28 -1.61
N SER A 285 14.52 -10.55 -2.69
CA SER A 285 14.80 -11.00 -4.07
C SER A 285 15.71 -10.03 -4.83
#